data_e6034b30705666eed1990c5b585b8410
#
_entry.id   e6034b30705666eed1990c5b585b8410
#
_cell.length_a   1.000
_cell.length_b   1.000
_cell.length_c   1.000
_cell.angle_alpha   90.00
_cell.angle_beta   90.00
_cell.angle_gamma   90.00
#
_symmetry.space_group_name_H-M   'P 1'
#
loop_
_entity.id
_entity.type
_entity.pdbx_description
1 polymer ?
#
loop_
_entity_poly.entity_id
_entity_poly.type
_entity_poly.pdbx_seq_one_letter_code
_entity_poly.pdbx_strand_id
1 'polypeptide(L)'
;SVSASTSQNVNYRPWPETGEARVANGSVQSSVDKVSYNGTYVINAQWTLWNGNRNRNTIALNQLQMNKAEAEAMVSAATIQERIAQLYVQILYSAEAINVSKQALETSARNEERGKEMLNVGKMSKADLAQLTAQRAQEEYNVLSAQSTLAVFKRQLKQLLQITDSAPFEVAVPATTDDMALQSIPSVSEVYAQAISWRPELKAAQLAINGAETSIKVAKAQNLPTLS
;
A
#
# COMPACT_ATOMS: atom_id res chain seq x y z
N SER A 1 12.68 -23.02 -26.04
CA SER A 1 12.19 -23.93 -24.97
C SER A 1 12.61 -25.35 -25.30
N VAL A 2 12.96 -26.13 -24.29
CA VAL A 2 13.19 -27.58 -24.39
C VAL A 2 12.20 -28.24 -23.46
N SER A 3 11.45 -29.21 -23.95
CA SER A 3 10.54 -30.00 -23.15
C SER A 3 10.75 -31.48 -23.42
N ALA A 4 10.72 -32.30 -22.40
CA ALA A 4 10.72 -33.74 -22.48
C ALA A 4 9.41 -34.27 -21.89
N SER A 5 8.75 -35.13 -22.61
CA SER A 5 7.53 -35.80 -22.15
C SER A 5 7.65 -37.29 -22.35
N THR A 6 7.14 -38.05 -21.40
CA THR A 6 7.00 -39.51 -21.51
C THR A 6 5.56 -39.86 -21.27
N SER A 7 5.04 -40.73 -22.12
CA SER A 7 3.72 -41.33 -21.96
C SER A 7 3.87 -42.85 -22.02
N GLN A 8 3.38 -43.50 -21.00
CA GLN A 8 3.34 -44.98 -20.97
C GLN A 8 1.88 -45.41 -20.90
N ASN A 9 1.50 -46.26 -21.83
CA ASN A 9 0.17 -46.84 -21.90
C ASN A 9 0.27 -48.34 -21.76
N VAL A 10 -0.40 -48.89 -20.77
CA VAL A 10 -0.53 -50.33 -20.57
C VAL A 10 -1.94 -50.69 -20.94
N ASN A 11 -2.08 -51.47 -22.00
CA ASN A 11 -3.39 -51.93 -22.45
C ASN A 11 -3.54 -53.42 -22.13
N TYR A 12 -4.52 -53.73 -21.28
CA TYR A 12 -4.86 -55.08 -20.89
C TYR A 12 -6.15 -55.52 -21.61
N ARG A 13 -6.08 -56.61 -22.44
CA ARG A 13 -7.23 -57.22 -23.09
C ARG A 13 -7.51 -58.55 -22.45
N PRO A 14 -8.49 -58.69 -21.57
CA PRO A 14 -8.76 -59.94 -20.87
C PRO A 14 -9.29 -61.05 -21.80
N TRP A 15 -9.94 -60.65 -22.90
CA TRP A 15 -10.54 -61.58 -23.89
C TRP A 15 -10.08 -61.21 -25.28
N PRO A 16 -9.09 -61.93 -25.86
CA PRO A 16 -8.71 -61.74 -27.25
C PRO A 16 -9.74 -62.44 -28.17
N GLU A 17 -10.65 -61.68 -28.75
CA GLU A 17 -11.69 -62.23 -29.61
C GLU A 17 -11.17 -62.64 -31.03
N THR A 18 -10.09 -62.08 -31.49
CA THR A 18 -9.49 -62.46 -32.80
C THR A 18 -7.98 -62.24 -32.75
N GLY A 19 -7.23 -63.34 -32.75
CA GLY A 19 -5.81 -63.29 -33.03
C GLY A 19 -5.63 -63.35 -34.58
N GLU A 20 -4.84 -62.41 -35.13
CA GLU A 20 -4.32 -62.57 -36.46
C GLU A 20 -3.39 -63.80 -36.50
N ALA A 21 -3.86 -64.85 -37.09
CA ALA A 21 -3.05 -66.05 -37.34
C ALA A 21 -2.09 -65.78 -38.48
N ARG A 22 -0.81 -65.73 -38.23
CA ARG A 22 0.24 -65.67 -39.23
C ARG A 22 0.75 -67.11 -39.47
N VAL A 23 0.68 -67.59 -40.71
CA VAL A 23 1.28 -68.87 -41.09
C VAL A 23 2.73 -68.58 -41.48
N ALA A 24 3.70 -68.97 -40.65
CA ALA A 24 5.10 -68.96 -40.97
C ALA A 24 5.63 -70.38 -40.89
N ASN A 25 6.28 -70.83 -41.95
CA ASN A 25 6.89 -72.20 -42.10
C ASN A 25 5.93 -73.39 -41.79
N GLY A 26 4.66 -73.31 -42.22
CA GLY A 26 3.69 -74.39 -42.07
C GLY A 26 3.10 -74.55 -40.63
N SER A 27 3.40 -73.68 -39.69
CA SER A 27 2.76 -73.66 -38.38
C SER A 27 2.02 -72.33 -38.17
N VAL A 28 0.82 -72.40 -37.60
CA VAL A 28 0.01 -71.24 -37.22
C VAL A 28 0.55 -70.74 -35.89
N GLN A 29 1.23 -69.61 -35.92
CA GLN A 29 1.62 -68.87 -34.66
C GLN A 29 0.52 -67.87 -34.40
N SER A 30 -0.23 -68.10 -33.35
CA SER A 30 -1.12 -67.10 -32.74
C SER A 30 -0.44 -66.58 -31.48
N SER A 31 0.18 -65.41 -31.54
CA SER A 31 0.62 -64.72 -30.35
C SER A 31 -0.36 -63.57 -30.08
N VAL A 32 -1.17 -63.75 -29.09
CA VAL A 32 -2.01 -62.65 -28.57
C VAL A 32 -1.44 -62.21 -27.25
N ASP A 33 -0.76 -61.09 -27.27
CA ASP A 33 -0.29 -60.49 -26.03
C ASP A 33 -1.50 -59.93 -25.27
N LYS A 34 -1.81 -60.52 -24.12
CA LYS A 34 -2.88 -60.02 -23.21
C LYS A 34 -2.55 -58.64 -22.65
N VAL A 35 -1.29 -58.28 -22.64
CA VAL A 35 -0.80 -57.01 -22.11
C VAL A 35 0.11 -56.38 -23.16
N SER A 36 -0.25 -55.24 -23.67
CA SER A 36 0.62 -54.44 -24.54
C SER A 36 1.12 -53.21 -23.82
N TYR A 37 2.43 -53.03 -23.85
CA TYR A 37 3.11 -51.86 -23.30
C TYR A 37 3.52 -50.93 -24.44
N ASN A 38 2.95 -49.74 -24.48
CA ASN A 38 3.37 -48.70 -25.42
C ASN A 38 3.97 -47.55 -24.67
N GLY A 39 5.24 -47.25 -24.90
CA GLY A 39 5.94 -46.11 -24.37
C GLY A 39 6.27 -45.12 -25.48
N THR A 40 5.93 -43.86 -25.28
CA THR A 40 6.31 -42.77 -26.17
C THR A 40 7.18 -41.78 -25.40
N TYR A 41 8.37 -41.58 -25.90
CA TYR A 41 9.32 -40.59 -25.36
C TYR A 41 9.48 -39.51 -26.43
N VAL A 42 9.16 -38.24 -26.03
CA VAL A 42 9.26 -37.11 -26.95
C VAL A 42 10.13 -36.05 -26.33
N ILE A 43 11.16 -35.64 -27.03
CA ILE A 43 11.99 -34.49 -26.70
C ILE A 43 11.72 -33.44 -27.78
N ASN A 44 11.16 -32.31 -27.37
CA ASN A 44 10.93 -31.19 -28.27
C ASN A 44 11.89 -30.06 -27.88
N ALA A 45 12.64 -29.57 -28.85
CA ALA A 45 13.45 -28.36 -28.69
C ALA A 45 12.98 -27.35 -29.74
N GLN A 46 12.56 -26.16 -29.25
CA GLN A 46 12.15 -25.07 -30.11
C GLN A 46 12.98 -23.84 -29.80
N TRP A 47 13.61 -23.27 -30.80
CA TRP A 47 14.43 -22.07 -30.68
C TRP A 47 13.92 -21.01 -31.65
N THR A 48 13.41 -19.91 -31.11
CA THR A 48 12.97 -18.75 -31.90
C THR A 48 14.19 -17.96 -32.32
N LEU A 49 14.50 -17.94 -33.60
CA LEU A 49 15.61 -17.19 -34.18
C LEU A 49 15.25 -15.71 -34.37
N TRP A 50 14.03 -15.45 -34.81
CA TRP A 50 13.52 -14.10 -34.99
C TRP A 50 12.00 -14.06 -34.85
N ASN A 51 11.46 -13.02 -34.17
CA ASN A 51 10.03 -12.82 -33.92
C ASN A 51 9.63 -11.34 -34.04
N GLY A 52 10.11 -10.66 -35.07
CA GLY A 52 9.78 -9.27 -35.31
C GLY A 52 10.26 -8.32 -34.20
N ASN A 53 11.37 -8.63 -33.51
CA ASN A 53 11.88 -7.92 -32.33
C ASN A 53 10.96 -7.94 -31.09
N ARG A 54 9.93 -8.81 -31.08
CA ARG A 54 9.00 -8.93 -29.95
C ARG A 54 9.74 -9.14 -28.63
N ASN A 55 10.67 -10.12 -28.58
CA ASN A 55 11.43 -10.42 -27.36
C ASN A 55 12.25 -9.21 -26.89
N ARG A 56 12.91 -8.48 -27.80
CA ARG A 56 13.67 -7.28 -27.48
C ARG A 56 12.78 -6.17 -26.91
N ASN A 57 11.63 -5.95 -27.54
CA ASN A 57 10.66 -4.95 -27.07
C ASN A 57 10.02 -5.37 -25.72
N THR A 58 9.81 -6.68 -25.48
CA THR A 58 9.33 -7.17 -24.19
C THR A 58 10.35 -6.95 -23.08
N ILE A 59 11.64 -7.18 -23.35
CA ILE A 59 12.71 -6.88 -22.40
C ILE A 59 12.72 -5.38 -22.06
N ALA A 60 12.64 -4.50 -23.07
CA ALA A 60 12.56 -3.06 -22.86
C ALA A 60 11.31 -2.65 -22.08
N LEU A 61 10.17 -3.28 -22.34
CA LEU A 61 8.93 -3.05 -21.58
C LEU A 61 9.09 -3.44 -20.11
N ASN A 62 9.65 -4.62 -19.84
CA ASN A 62 9.89 -5.08 -18.47
C ASN A 62 10.87 -4.16 -17.72
N GLN A 63 11.89 -3.64 -18.41
CA GLN A 63 12.81 -2.64 -17.85
C GLN A 63 12.08 -1.36 -17.45
N LEU A 64 11.19 -0.86 -18.32
CA LEU A 64 10.37 0.32 -18.02
C LEU A 64 9.40 0.06 -16.87
N GLN A 65 8.83 -1.14 -16.77
CA GLN A 65 7.97 -1.54 -15.65
C GLN A 65 8.75 -1.58 -14.33
N MET A 66 9.98 -2.08 -14.34
CA MET A 66 10.86 -2.06 -13.16
C MET A 66 11.14 -0.63 -12.71
N ASN A 67 11.56 0.25 -13.62
CA ASN A 67 11.84 1.66 -13.31
C ASN A 67 10.57 2.40 -12.82
N LYS A 68 9.40 2.04 -13.38
CA LYS A 68 8.11 2.57 -12.92
C LYS A 68 7.81 2.12 -11.48
N ALA A 69 8.02 0.85 -11.16
CA ALA A 69 7.82 0.33 -9.81
C ALA A 69 8.75 1.01 -8.78
N GLU A 70 9.99 1.32 -9.16
CA GLU A 70 10.89 2.12 -8.32
C GLU A 70 10.35 3.54 -8.08
N ALA A 71 9.85 4.20 -9.14
CA ALA A 71 9.24 5.52 -9.00
C ALA A 71 7.97 5.47 -8.13
N GLU A 72 7.13 4.46 -8.27
CA GLU A 72 5.94 4.25 -7.44
C GLU A 72 6.30 3.97 -5.97
N ALA A 73 7.41 3.30 -5.70
CA ALA A 73 7.92 3.14 -4.34
C ALA A 73 8.33 4.48 -3.72
N MET A 74 8.96 5.37 -4.51
CA MET A 74 9.26 6.74 -4.07
C MET A 74 8.00 7.57 -3.82
N VAL A 75 6.96 7.43 -4.64
CA VAL A 75 5.64 8.05 -4.42
C VAL A 75 5.04 7.59 -3.10
N SER A 76 5.07 6.29 -2.85
CA SER A 76 4.55 5.72 -1.60
C SER A 76 5.32 6.26 -0.38
N ALA A 77 6.65 6.34 -0.47
CA ALA A 77 7.48 6.92 0.58
C ALA A 77 7.14 8.40 0.84
N ALA A 78 6.99 9.21 -0.21
CA ALA A 78 6.60 10.61 -0.10
C ALA A 78 5.21 10.77 0.54
N THR A 79 4.24 9.94 0.17
CA THR A 79 2.89 9.94 0.74
C THR A 79 2.91 9.59 2.23
N ILE A 80 3.74 8.61 2.63
CA ILE A 80 3.91 8.26 4.05
C ILE A 80 4.54 9.41 4.82
N GLN A 81 5.58 10.06 4.28
CA GLN A 81 6.22 11.22 4.90
C GLN A 81 5.23 12.38 5.09
N GLU A 82 4.41 12.67 4.07
CA GLU A 82 3.37 13.69 4.16
C GLU A 82 2.37 13.35 5.29
N ARG A 83 1.94 12.09 5.36
CA ARG A 83 0.99 11.63 6.38
C ARG A 83 1.58 11.72 7.79
N ILE A 84 2.87 11.39 7.94
CA ILE A 84 3.59 11.55 9.22
C ILE A 84 3.63 13.02 9.61
N ALA A 85 3.98 13.92 8.68
CA ALA A 85 4.03 15.36 8.94
C ALA A 85 2.67 15.92 9.36
N GLN A 86 1.59 15.54 8.66
CA GLN A 86 0.22 15.93 9.00
C GLN A 86 -0.18 15.48 10.41
N LEU A 87 0.06 14.20 10.75
CA LEU A 87 -0.25 13.68 12.08
C LEU A 87 0.60 14.34 13.16
N TYR A 88 1.86 14.61 12.87
CA TYR A 88 2.76 15.31 13.79
C TYR A 88 2.23 16.71 14.12
N VAL A 89 1.86 17.50 13.11
CA VAL A 89 1.27 18.83 13.31
C VAL A 89 -0.05 18.74 14.09
N GLN A 90 -0.90 17.75 13.81
CA GLN A 90 -2.15 17.54 14.56
C GLN A 90 -1.90 17.20 16.04
N ILE A 91 -0.83 16.44 16.34
CA ILE A 91 -0.43 16.12 17.71
C ILE A 91 0.03 17.40 18.43
N LEU A 92 0.87 18.22 17.79
CA LEU A 92 1.33 19.49 18.35
C LEU A 92 0.16 20.43 18.66
N TYR A 93 -0.73 20.61 17.69
CA TYR A 93 -1.94 21.41 17.85
C TYR A 93 -2.84 20.89 18.98
N SER A 94 -3.07 19.57 19.04
CA SER A 94 -3.91 18.97 20.08
C SER A 94 -3.26 19.08 21.48
N ALA A 95 -1.94 19.02 21.57
CA ALA A 95 -1.24 19.22 22.83
C ALA A 95 -1.43 20.65 23.37
N GLU A 96 -1.36 21.65 22.49
CA GLU A 96 -1.58 23.04 22.87
C GLU A 96 -3.07 23.30 23.19
N ALA A 97 -4.00 22.71 22.45
CA ALA A 97 -5.44 22.78 22.73
C ALA A 97 -5.79 22.29 24.15
N ILE A 98 -5.06 21.29 24.67
CA ILE A 98 -5.22 20.82 26.06
C ILE A 98 -4.81 21.92 27.04
N ASN A 99 -3.71 22.64 26.77
CA ASN A 99 -3.25 23.74 27.65
C ASN A 99 -4.28 24.88 27.70
N VAL A 100 -4.83 25.26 26.52
CA VAL A 100 -5.88 26.27 26.44
C VAL A 100 -7.15 25.83 27.19
N SER A 101 -7.57 24.57 27.00
CA SER A 101 -8.75 24.02 27.69
C SER A 101 -8.56 23.94 29.20
N LYS A 102 -7.34 23.65 29.70
CA LYS A 102 -7.02 23.68 31.14
C LYS A 102 -7.10 25.06 31.70
N GLN A 103 -6.61 26.10 30.99
CA GLN A 103 -6.72 27.50 31.42
C GLN A 103 -8.18 27.94 31.49
N ALA A 104 -9.01 27.54 30.54
CA ALA A 104 -10.47 27.80 30.54
C ALA A 104 -11.15 27.14 31.75
N LEU A 105 -10.80 25.87 32.04
CA LEU A 105 -11.28 25.17 33.22
C LEU A 105 -10.87 25.84 34.52
N GLU A 106 -9.61 26.26 34.66
CA GLU A 106 -9.12 26.98 35.82
C GLU A 106 -9.89 28.29 36.02
N THR A 107 -10.14 29.03 34.95
CA THR A 107 -10.91 30.27 34.99
C THR A 107 -12.36 30.00 35.43
N SER A 108 -12.99 28.97 34.87
CA SER A 108 -14.36 28.59 35.27
C SER A 108 -14.45 28.11 36.70
N ALA A 109 -13.45 27.38 37.20
CA ALA A 109 -13.37 26.94 38.58
C ALA A 109 -13.26 28.13 39.56
N ARG A 110 -12.42 29.12 39.23
CA ARG A 110 -12.31 30.37 40.02
C ARG A 110 -13.63 31.16 40.01
N ASN A 111 -14.34 31.19 38.88
CA ASN A 111 -15.63 31.88 38.80
C ASN A 111 -16.70 31.15 39.63
N GLU A 112 -16.74 29.83 39.63
CA GLU A 112 -17.65 29.04 40.47
C GLU A 112 -17.38 29.28 41.95
N GLU A 113 -16.11 29.29 42.36
CA GLU A 113 -15.72 29.55 43.76
C GLU A 113 -16.16 30.93 44.21
N ARG A 114 -15.88 31.98 43.40
CA ARG A 114 -16.39 33.33 43.65
C ARG A 114 -17.91 33.35 43.71
N GLY A 115 -18.60 32.58 42.84
CA GLY A 115 -20.05 32.47 42.86
C GLY A 115 -20.57 31.87 44.17
N LYS A 116 -19.92 30.87 44.74
CA LYS A 116 -20.23 30.26 46.04
C LYS A 116 -20.11 31.28 47.15
N GLU A 117 -19.04 32.09 47.15
CA GLU A 117 -18.85 33.17 48.13
C GLU A 117 -19.95 34.22 48.01
N MET A 118 -20.31 34.64 46.77
CA MET A 118 -21.38 35.61 46.54
C MET A 118 -22.75 35.07 46.99
N LEU A 119 -23.04 33.79 46.79
CA LEU A 119 -24.26 33.17 47.29
C LEU A 119 -24.30 33.19 48.80
N ASN A 120 -23.19 32.89 49.50
CA ASN A 120 -23.11 32.87 50.96
C ASN A 120 -23.37 34.26 51.58
N VAL A 121 -23.00 35.33 50.91
CA VAL A 121 -23.30 36.71 51.33
C VAL A 121 -24.60 37.25 50.73
N GLY A 122 -25.42 36.44 50.11
CA GLY A 122 -26.72 36.81 49.57
C GLY A 122 -26.70 37.68 48.31
N LYS A 123 -25.57 37.78 47.61
CA LYS A 123 -25.40 38.63 46.42
C LYS A 123 -25.57 37.85 45.08
N MET A 124 -25.84 36.53 45.13
CA MET A 124 -26.06 35.70 43.98
C MET A 124 -27.21 34.73 44.22
N SER A 125 -27.94 34.36 43.16
CA SER A 125 -29.04 33.36 43.24
C SER A 125 -28.45 31.95 43.14
N LYS A 126 -29.19 30.97 43.67
CA LYS A 126 -28.82 29.52 43.49
C LYS A 126 -28.87 29.13 42.01
N ALA A 127 -29.73 29.73 41.20
CA ALA A 127 -29.82 29.46 39.77
C ALA A 127 -28.54 29.93 39.04
N ASP A 128 -28.03 31.11 39.35
CA ASP A 128 -26.82 31.64 38.75
C ASP A 128 -25.58 30.79 39.14
N LEU A 129 -25.49 30.35 40.40
CA LEU A 129 -24.43 29.43 40.82
C LEU A 129 -24.51 28.10 40.08
N ALA A 130 -25.72 27.53 39.89
CA ALA A 130 -25.90 26.31 39.14
C ALA A 130 -25.42 26.44 37.69
N GLN A 131 -25.60 27.62 37.08
CA GLN A 131 -25.07 27.91 35.73
C GLN A 131 -23.54 27.94 35.72
N LEU A 132 -22.87 28.55 36.71
CA LEU A 132 -21.40 28.52 36.80
C LEU A 132 -20.84 27.13 37.05
N THR A 133 -21.55 26.33 37.85
CA THR A 133 -21.19 24.92 38.08
C THR A 133 -21.31 24.09 36.78
N ALA A 134 -22.38 24.31 36.01
CA ALA A 134 -22.57 23.65 34.70
C ALA A 134 -21.50 24.06 33.70
N GLN A 135 -21.10 25.34 33.68
CA GLN A 135 -20.01 25.82 32.83
C GLN A 135 -18.66 25.17 33.20
N ARG A 136 -18.33 25.09 34.48
CA ARG A 136 -17.12 24.39 34.93
C ARG A 136 -17.12 22.92 34.49
N ALA A 137 -18.25 22.21 34.64
CA ALA A 137 -18.38 20.84 34.23
C ALA A 137 -18.21 20.68 32.71
N GLN A 138 -18.72 21.65 31.92
CA GLN A 138 -18.51 21.66 30.47
C GLN A 138 -17.04 21.83 30.11
N GLU A 139 -16.30 22.70 30.80
CA GLU A 139 -14.86 22.88 30.53
C GLU A 139 -14.04 21.67 30.97
N GLU A 140 -14.45 20.98 32.05
CA GLU A 140 -13.85 19.70 32.43
C GLU A 140 -14.03 18.62 31.38
N TYR A 141 -15.22 18.52 30.77
CA TYR A 141 -15.49 17.67 29.63
C TYR A 141 -14.61 18.04 28.41
N ASN A 142 -14.45 19.34 28.13
CA ASN A 142 -13.63 19.83 27.03
C ASN A 142 -12.15 19.40 27.18
N VAL A 143 -11.60 19.48 28.40
CA VAL A 143 -10.23 18.99 28.70
C VAL A 143 -10.12 17.48 28.43
N LEU A 144 -11.07 16.69 28.92
CA LEU A 144 -11.07 15.25 28.73
C LEU A 144 -11.20 14.86 27.24
N SER A 145 -12.05 15.57 26.51
CA SER A 145 -12.23 15.39 25.06
C SER A 145 -10.94 15.70 24.30
N ALA A 146 -10.27 16.82 24.63
CA ALA A 146 -8.99 17.20 24.02
C ALA A 146 -7.89 16.16 24.31
N GLN A 147 -7.81 15.64 25.55
CA GLN A 147 -6.87 14.57 25.90
C GLN A 147 -7.14 13.29 25.12
N SER A 148 -8.41 12.92 24.98
CA SER A 148 -8.81 11.74 24.18
C SER A 148 -8.41 11.90 22.71
N THR A 149 -8.60 13.09 22.14
CA THR A 149 -8.21 13.41 20.76
C THR A 149 -6.71 13.27 20.55
N LEU A 150 -5.91 13.82 21.46
CA LEU A 150 -4.44 13.67 21.44
C LEU A 150 -4.02 12.18 21.48
N ALA A 151 -4.66 11.41 22.36
CA ALA A 151 -4.38 9.98 22.48
C ALA A 151 -4.72 9.20 21.18
N VAL A 152 -5.76 9.61 20.46
CA VAL A 152 -6.11 9.06 19.14
C VAL A 152 -5.03 9.37 18.12
N PHE A 153 -4.59 10.62 17.98
CA PHE A 153 -3.54 10.99 17.03
C PHE A 153 -2.20 10.31 17.33
N LYS A 154 -1.80 10.23 18.62
CA LYS A 154 -0.60 9.47 19.02
C LYS A 154 -0.68 8.00 18.61
N ARG A 155 -1.85 7.36 18.78
CA ARG A 155 -2.05 5.97 18.32
C ARG A 155 -1.99 5.83 16.81
N GLN A 156 -2.59 6.76 16.07
CA GLN A 156 -2.53 6.75 14.60
C GLN A 156 -1.09 6.90 14.10
N LEU A 157 -0.29 7.80 14.72
CA LEU A 157 1.11 7.95 14.36
C LEU A 157 1.91 6.68 14.69
N LYS A 158 1.70 6.10 15.87
CA LYS A 158 2.34 4.83 16.27
C LYS A 158 2.00 3.70 15.30
N GLN A 159 0.74 3.60 14.86
CA GLN A 159 0.29 2.62 13.87
C GLN A 159 0.93 2.85 12.50
N LEU A 160 1.02 4.10 12.05
CA LEU A 160 1.65 4.46 10.76
C LEU A 160 3.14 4.13 10.76
N LEU A 161 3.82 4.32 11.89
CA LEU A 161 5.23 3.94 12.08
C LEU A 161 5.44 2.44 12.34
N GLN A 162 4.35 1.66 12.41
CA GLN A 162 4.37 0.22 12.71
C GLN A 162 5.10 -0.14 14.03
N ILE A 163 5.05 0.76 15.01
CA ILE A 163 5.63 0.53 16.32
C ILE A 163 4.68 -0.36 17.11
N THR A 164 5.04 -1.62 17.30
CA THR A 164 4.23 -2.63 18.03
C THR A 164 4.54 -2.68 19.52
N ASP A 165 5.59 -2.01 19.96
CA ASP A 165 5.99 -1.98 21.36
C ASP A 165 4.90 -1.31 22.23
N SER A 166 4.70 -1.83 23.45
CA SER A 166 3.78 -1.27 24.46
C SER A 166 4.38 -0.11 25.25
N ALA A 167 5.63 0.27 24.99
CA ALA A 167 6.29 1.39 25.65
C ALA A 167 5.53 2.71 25.44
N PRO A 168 5.57 3.62 26.42
CA PRO A 168 4.97 4.94 26.30
C PRO A 168 5.60 5.68 25.10
N PHE A 169 4.73 6.11 24.18
CA PHE A 169 5.13 6.83 22.98
C PHE A 169 4.93 8.32 23.18
N GLU A 170 6.02 9.06 23.25
CA GLU A 170 5.99 10.52 23.35
C GLU A 170 6.56 11.16 22.09
N VAL A 171 5.96 12.27 21.71
CA VAL A 171 6.38 13.05 20.54
C VAL A 171 7.10 14.29 21.07
N ALA A 172 8.33 14.50 20.62
CA ALA A 172 9.09 15.69 20.96
C ALA A 172 8.42 16.94 20.36
N VAL A 173 8.19 17.94 21.18
CA VAL A 173 7.70 19.25 20.75
C VAL A 173 8.92 20.15 20.52
N PRO A 174 9.19 20.60 19.29
CA PRO A 174 10.29 21.53 19.04
C PRO A 174 9.97 22.87 19.70
N ALA A 175 10.99 23.51 20.25
CA ALA A 175 10.88 24.88 20.66
C ALA A 175 10.81 25.77 19.42
N THR A 176 9.60 26.06 18.95
CA THR A 176 9.38 27.02 17.86
C THR A 176 9.41 28.42 18.41
N THR A 177 10.27 29.25 17.84
CA THR A 177 10.28 30.70 18.12
C THR A 177 9.35 31.40 17.13
N ASP A 178 8.77 32.52 17.55
CA ASP A 178 7.90 33.33 16.68
C ASP A 178 8.62 33.76 15.40
N ASP A 179 9.92 33.96 15.43
CA ASP A 179 10.76 34.29 14.28
C ASP A 179 10.75 33.17 13.21
N MET A 180 10.67 31.91 13.63
CA MET A 180 10.55 30.79 12.66
C MET A 180 9.16 30.73 12.02
N ALA A 181 8.12 31.13 12.73
CA ALA A 181 6.76 31.17 12.22
C ALA A 181 6.53 32.34 11.25
N LEU A 182 7.33 33.41 11.37
CA LEU A 182 7.26 34.62 10.54
C LEU A 182 8.18 34.56 9.30
N GLN A 183 8.88 33.46 9.04
CA GLN A 183 9.69 33.31 7.83
C GLN A 183 8.82 33.42 6.58
N SER A 184 9.34 34.13 5.58
CA SER A 184 8.64 34.30 4.31
C SER A 184 8.43 32.97 3.60
N ILE A 185 7.20 32.67 3.25
CA ILE A 185 6.87 31.51 2.44
C ILE A 185 7.34 31.76 0.99
N PRO A 186 8.03 30.79 0.34
CA PRO A 186 8.44 30.93 -1.06
C PRO A 186 7.25 31.24 -1.97
N SER A 187 7.50 31.95 -3.08
CA SER A 187 6.44 32.27 -4.05
C SER A 187 5.88 30.99 -4.69
N VAL A 188 4.60 31.02 -5.08
CA VAL A 188 3.94 29.88 -5.74
C VAL A 188 4.70 29.42 -6.98
N SER A 189 5.28 30.34 -7.74
CA SER A 189 6.06 30.03 -8.95
C SER A 189 7.36 29.27 -8.64
N GLU A 190 8.05 29.60 -7.56
CA GLU A 190 9.25 28.90 -7.11
C GLU A 190 8.93 27.50 -6.62
N VAL A 191 7.88 27.38 -5.78
CA VAL A 191 7.41 26.07 -5.28
C VAL A 191 6.96 25.17 -6.44
N TYR A 192 6.26 25.73 -7.43
CA TYR A 192 5.82 24.98 -8.61
C TYR A 192 7.00 24.49 -9.46
N ALA A 193 7.98 25.34 -9.73
CA ALA A 193 9.18 24.97 -10.49
C ALA A 193 9.97 23.84 -9.79
N GLN A 194 10.13 23.93 -8.47
CA GLN A 194 10.76 22.87 -7.68
C GLN A 194 9.93 21.58 -7.70
N ALA A 195 8.61 21.68 -7.56
CA ALA A 195 7.71 20.52 -7.55
C ALA A 195 7.79 19.74 -8.86
N ILE A 196 7.82 20.40 -10.02
CA ILE A 196 7.93 19.73 -11.33
C ILE A 196 9.23 18.93 -11.43
N SER A 197 10.34 19.47 -10.92
CA SER A 197 11.63 18.80 -11.02
C SER A 197 11.83 17.64 -10.07
N TRP A 198 11.10 17.62 -8.96
CA TRP A 198 11.37 16.71 -7.83
C TRP A 198 10.28 15.69 -7.55
N ARG A 199 9.04 15.91 -8.02
CA ARG A 199 7.92 15.00 -7.70
C ARG A 199 8.04 13.66 -8.41
N PRO A 200 8.12 12.53 -7.65
CA PRO A 200 8.28 11.21 -8.23
C PRO A 200 7.04 10.74 -9.01
N GLU A 201 5.85 11.34 -8.75
CA GLU A 201 4.62 11.04 -9.47
C GLU A 201 4.73 11.38 -10.96
N LEU A 202 5.38 12.49 -11.28
CA LEU A 202 5.61 12.91 -12.68
C LEU A 202 6.53 11.94 -13.40
N LYS A 203 7.58 11.46 -12.71
CA LYS A 203 8.48 10.43 -13.24
C LYS A 203 7.75 9.12 -13.48
N ALA A 204 6.92 8.68 -12.53
CA ALA A 204 6.12 7.46 -12.67
C ALA A 204 5.12 7.57 -13.86
N ALA A 205 4.46 8.72 -14.02
CA ALA A 205 3.56 8.99 -15.13
C ALA A 205 4.28 8.97 -16.50
N GLN A 206 5.47 9.59 -16.59
CA GLN A 206 6.28 9.56 -17.81
C GLN A 206 6.73 8.15 -18.19
N LEU A 207 7.14 7.35 -17.18
CA LEU A 207 7.50 5.94 -17.39
C LEU A 207 6.30 5.10 -17.82
N ALA A 208 5.10 5.42 -17.33
CA ALA A 208 3.86 4.76 -17.75
C ALA A 208 3.56 5.04 -19.23
N ILE A 209 3.74 6.29 -19.69
CA ILE A 209 3.59 6.68 -21.11
C ILE A 209 4.59 5.90 -21.98
N ASN A 210 5.88 5.92 -21.62
CA ASN A 210 6.92 5.21 -22.35
C ASN A 210 6.66 3.68 -22.39
N GLY A 211 6.12 3.13 -21.29
CA GLY A 211 5.69 1.74 -21.21
C GLY A 211 4.54 1.43 -22.16
N ALA A 212 3.52 2.29 -22.23
CA ALA A 212 2.41 2.15 -23.16
C ALA A 212 2.86 2.20 -24.63
N GLU A 213 3.76 3.13 -24.99
CA GLU A 213 4.35 3.20 -26.34
C GLU A 213 5.13 1.93 -26.70
N THR A 214 5.89 1.40 -25.74
CA THR A 214 6.65 0.15 -25.95
C THR A 214 5.72 -1.06 -26.03
N SER A 215 4.62 -1.07 -25.31
CA SER A 215 3.57 -2.09 -25.40
C SER A 215 2.94 -2.12 -26.81
N ILE A 216 2.71 -0.95 -27.42
CA ILE A 216 2.25 -0.84 -28.81
C ILE A 216 3.28 -1.48 -29.77
N LYS A 217 4.60 -1.28 -29.55
CA LYS A 217 5.65 -1.91 -30.35
C LYS A 217 5.64 -3.44 -30.20
N VAL A 218 5.39 -3.95 -28.99
CA VAL A 218 5.25 -5.40 -28.73
C VAL A 218 4.01 -5.95 -29.47
N ALA A 219 2.89 -5.25 -29.42
CA ALA A 219 1.66 -5.66 -30.12
C ALA A 219 1.84 -5.64 -31.66
N LYS A 220 2.47 -4.60 -32.21
CA LYS A 220 2.77 -4.54 -33.64
C LYS A 220 3.71 -5.66 -34.11
N ALA A 221 4.64 -6.11 -33.26
CA ALA A 221 5.52 -7.22 -33.57
C ALA A 221 4.80 -8.57 -33.74
N GLN A 222 3.57 -8.72 -33.21
CA GLN A 222 2.77 -9.93 -33.40
C GLN A 222 2.28 -10.12 -34.83
N ASN A 223 2.19 -9.03 -35.61
CA ASN A 223 1.79 -9.07 -37.01
C ASN A 223 2.95 -9.42 -37.97
N LEU A 224 4.17 -9.56 -37.43
CA LEU A 224 5.34 -9.93 -38.21
C LEU A 224 5.58 -11.44 -38.17
N PRO A 225 6.13 -12.03 -39.27
CA PRO A 225 6.44 -13.45 -39.30
C PRO A 225 7.42 -13.86 -38.19
N THR A 226 7.32 -15.07 -37.73
CA THR A 226 8.24 -15.65 -36.72
C THR A 226 9.08 -16.73 -37.41
N LEU A 227 10.40 -16.70 -37.20
CA LEU A 227 11.34 -17.73 -37.64
C LEU A 227 11.76 -18.55 -36.42
N SER A 228 11.43 -19.85 -36.43
CA SER A 228 11.75 -20.78 -35.35
C SER A 228 12.26 -22.10 -35.91
#